data_4af98fa4e3eea527bd03e8d857ff35c4
#
_entry.id   4af98fa4e3eea527bd03e8d857ff35c4
#
_cell.length_a   1.000
_cell.length_b   1.000
_cell.length_c   1.000
_cell.angle_alpha   90.00
_cell.angle_beta   90.00
_cell.angle_gamma   90.00
#
_symmetry.space_group_name_H-M   'P 1'
#
loop_
_entity.id
_entity.type
_entity.pdbx_description
1 polymer ?
#
loop_
_entity_poly.entity_id
_entity_poly.type
_entity_poly.pdbx_seq_one_letter_code
_entity_poly.pdbx_strand_id
1 'polypeptide(L)'
;MQQTGDDYRHKGMRKQLVEVLKGKGITDMKVLEAIGMVPRHLFIDDSAFLQHAYADQAFPIACGQTISQPYTVAFQTQLLGLRPGEKVLEIGTGSGYQTAVLCQLGVKVFSIERHRPLYLETRQRLERLGCKAQLLHGDGFKGMPQFAPFDKVLVTCGAPEVPEALLQQLKVGERLVIPVGEGVEQQMLCIDKKEPQVFVRQ
;
A
#
# COMPACT_ATOMS: atom_id res chain seq x y z
N MET A 1 -0.30 4.40 29.85
CA MET A 1 -1.46 3.69 29.28
C MET A 1 -1.67 4.24 27.86
N GLN A 2 -1.14 3.59 26.84
CA GLN A 2 -1.46 3.96 25.45
C GLN A 2 -2.88 3.50 25.16
N GLN A 3 -3.80 4.43 25.00
CA GLN A 3 -5.13 4.16 24.46
C GLN A 3 -4.98 3.76 22.98
N THR A 4 -4.87 2.49 22.74
CA THR A 4 -4.91 1.89 21.41
C THR A 4 -6.34 1.67 20.91
N GLY A 5 -7.28 2.47 21.39
CA GLY A 5 -8.70 2.32 21.09
C GLY A 5 -9.11 3.12 19.87
N ASP A 6 -9.61 2.43 18.88
CA ASP A 6 -10.36 3.02 17.76
C ASP A 6 -11.72 3.51 18.26
N ASP A 7 -11.75 4.75 18.77
CA ASP A 7 -12.92 5.36 19.37
C ASP A 7 -13.90 5.98 18.33
N TYR A 8 -15.03 6.49 18.81
CA TYR A 8 -16.05 7.13 17.96
C TYR A 8 -15.51 8.34 17.19
N ARG A 9 -14.57 9.09 17.77
CA ARG A 9 -13.94 10.24 17.13
C ARG A 9 -13.13 9.79 15.91
N HIS A 10 -12.29 8.76 16.07
CA HIS A 10 -11.50 8.19 14.97
C HIS A 10 -12.39 7.64 13.85
N LYS A 11 -13.48 6.96 14.20
CA LYS A 11 -14.46 6.48 13.21
C LYS A 11 -15.13 7.62 12.44
N GLY A 12 -15.48 8.71 13.13
CA GLY A 12 -16.02 9.92 12.50
C GLY A 12 -15.02 10.56 11.52
N MET A 13 -13.77 10.71 11.94
CA MET A 13 -12.69 11.26 11.09
C MET A 13 -12.43 10.40 9.86
N ARG A 14 -12.43 9.05 9.98
CA ARG A 14 -12.32 8.15 8.82
C ARG A 14 -13.47 8.30 7.85
N LYS A 15 -14.68 8.43 8.35
CA LYS A 15 -15.85 8.67 7.50
C LYS A 15 -15.72 9.96 6.70
N GLN A 16 -15.24 11.04 7.33
CA GLN A 16 -14.95 12.28 6.63
C GLN A 16 -13.86 12.12 5.57
N LEU A 17 -12.76 11.39 5.89
CA LEU A 17 -11.72 11.09 4.92
C LEU A 17 -12.28 10.36 3.69
N VAL A 18 -13.14 9.35 3.89
CA VAL A 18 -13.78 8.64 2.78
C VAL A 18 -14.56 9.58 1.87
N GLU A 19 -15.32 10.55 2.43
CA GLU A 19 -16.03 11.54 1.63
C GLU A 19 -15.07 12.49 0.87
N VAL A 20 -13.93 12.86 1.47
CA VAL A 20 -12.89 13.63 0.78
C VAL A 20 -12.34 12.86 -0.41
N LEU A 21 -12.05 11.54 -0.25
CA LEU A 21 -11.53 10.69 -1.31
C LEU A 21 -12.53 10.50 -2.45
N LYS A 22 -13.81 10.34 -2.14
CA LYS A 22 -14.89 10.32 -3.16
C LYS A 22 -14.91 11.64 -3.96
N GLY A 23 -14.85 12.77 -3.27
CA GLY A 23 -14.80 14.09 -3.91
C GLY A 23 -13.58 14.30 -4.81
N LYS A 24 -12.49 13.55 -4.57
CA LYS A 24 -11.26 13.54 -5.38
C LYS A 24 -11.27 12.50 -6.52
N GLY A 25 -12.38 11.81 -6.75
CA GLY A 25 -12.54 10.89 -7.88
C GLY A 25 -12.19 9.43 -7.58
N ILE A 26 -12.09 9.03 -6.30
CA ILE A 26 -12.03 7.61 -5.94
C ILE A 26 -13.45 7.04 -6.03
N THR A 27 -13.65 6.08 -6.95
CA THR A 27 -14.96 5.51 -7.27
C THR A 27 -15.11 4.05 -6.86
N ASP A 28 -14.00 3.35 -6.59
CA ASP A 28 -14.04 1.96 -6.13
C ASP A 28 -14.55 1.90 -4.67
N MET A 29 -15.79 1.46 -4.52
CA MET A 29 -16.45 1.38 -3.20
C MET A 29 -15.75 0.42 -2.24
N LYS A 30 -15.16 -0.68 -2.74
CA LYS A 30 -14.42 -1.63 -1.89
C LYS A 30 -13.15 -0.99 -1.31
N VAL A 31 -12.44 -0.20 -2.12
CA VAL A 31 -11.27 0.57 -1.67
C VAL A 31 -11.67 1.61 -0.62
N LEU A 32 -12.76 2.35 -0.85
CA LEU A 32 -13.28 3.33 0.09
C LEU A 32 -13.71 2.68 1.42
N GLU A 33 -14.38 1.53 1.37
CA GLU A 33 -14.77 0.76 2.54
C GLU A 33 -13.53 0.26 3.30
N ALA A 34 -12.53 -0.28 2.61
CA ALA A 34 -11.30 -0.74 3.23
C ALA A 34 -10.57 0.40 3.97
N ILE A 35 -10.46 1.59 3.36
CA ILE A 35 -9.88 2.77 4.01
C ILE A 35 -10.74 3.21 5.21
N GLY A 36 -12.06 3.14 5.09
CA GLY A 36 -13.00 3.42 6.18
C GLY A 36 -12.91 2.45 7.36
N MET A 37 -12.38 1.26 7.15
CA MET A 37 -12.18 0.23 8.18
C MET A 37 -10.81 0.28 8.86
N VAL A 38 -9.75 0.64 8.11
CA VAL A 38 -8.38 0.62 8.64
C VAL A 38 -8.08 1.84 9.52
N PRO A 39 -7.70 1.67 10.80
CA PRO A 39 -7.43 2.76 11.74
C PRO A 39 -6.06 3.39 11.49
N ARG A 40 -5.98 4.35 10.55
CA ARG A 40 -4.72 4.96 10.09
C ARG A 40 -3.88 5.55 11.22
N HIS A 41 -4.51 6.07 12.29
CA HIS A 41 -3.80 6.62 13.45
C HIS A 41 -2.90 5.60 14.16
N LEU A 42 -3.15 4.29 14.02
CA LEU A 42 -2.30 3.23 14.57
C LEU A 42 -1.02 2.97 13.75
N PHE A 43 -0.88 3.64 12.61
CA PHE A 43 0.29 3.55 11.73
C PHE A 43 1.17 4.81 11.77
N ILE A 44 0.87 5.75 12.69
CA ILE A 44 1.59 7.00 12.91
C ILE A 44 2.17 6.95 14.31
N ASP A 45 3.50 6.98 14.40
CA ASP A 45 4.21 6.83 15.67
C ASP A 45 4.41 8.16 16.39
N ASP A 46 4.56 9.26 15.63
CA ASP A 46 4.74 10.60 16.20
C ASP A 46 3.39 11.18 16.64
N SER A 47 3.29 11.42 17.95
CA SER A 47 2.11 11.99 18.59
C SER A 47 1.71 13.38 18.04
N ALA A 48 2.67 14.14 17.51
CA ALA A 48 2.40 15.45 16.90
C ALA A 48 1.45 15.35 15.68
N PHE A 49 1.43 14.22 14.98
CA PHE A 49 0.58 14.02 13.81
C PHE A 49 -0.73 13.28 14.09
N LEU A 50 -0.93 12.73 15.30
CA LEU A 50 -2.11 11.91 15.61
C LEU A 50 -3.43 12.67 15.43
N GLN A 51 -3.48 13.95 15.77
CA GLN A 51 -4.68 14.77 15.56
C GLN A 51 -5.01 14.99 14.08
N HIS A 52 -4.04 14.84 13.19
CA HIS A 52 -4.15 14.95 11.74
C HIS A 52 -4.12 13.59 11.02
N ALA A 53 -4.17 12.49 11.77
CA ALA A 53 -4.01 11.14 11.23
C ALA A 53 -4.94 10.81 10.05
N TYR A 54 -6.07 11.47 9.96
CA TYR A 54 -7.07 11.32 8.90
C TYR A 54 -7.12 12.49 7.91
N ALA A 55 -6.18 13.43 8.01
CA ALA A 55 -5.96 14.40 6.94
C ALA A 55 -5.42 13.68 5.70
N ASP A 56 -5.84 14.16 4.51
CA ASP A 56 -5.33 13.62 3.25
C ASP A 56 -3.92 14.15 2.94
N GLN A 57 -2.97 13.75 3.77
CA GLN A 57 -1.56 14.16 3.74
C GLN A 57 -0.64 12.98 4.07
N ALA A 58 0.59 13.05 3.55
CA ALA A 58 1.68 12.16 3.96
C ALA A 58 2.31 12.69 5.26
N PHE A 59 2.78 11.78 6.12
CA PHE A 59 3.52 12.13 7.34
C PHE A 59 4.84 11.37 7.42
N PRO A 60 5.88 11.95 8.03
CA PRO A 60 7.14 11.25 8.23
C PRO A 60 6.95 10.05 9.17
N ILE A 61 7.72 8.99 8.89
CA ILE A 61 7.90 7.82 9.75
C ILE A 61 9.39 7.56 9.95
N ALA A 62 9.74 6.50 10.67
CA ALA A 62 11.12 6.12 10.89
C ALA A 62 11.91 5.92 9.58
N CYS A 63 13.23 5.94 9.67
CA CYS A 63 14.18 5.76 8.56
C CYS A 63 14.05 6.80 7.43
N GLY A 64 13.54 8.01 7.71
CA GLY A 64 13.35 9.06 6.71
C GLY A 64 12.30 8.70 5.65
N GLN A 65 11.42 7.76 5.94
CA GLN A 65 10.32 7.38 5.07
C GLN A 65 9.03 8.13 5.43
N THR A 66 7.95 7.90 4.69
CA THR A 66 6.64 8.50 4.93
C THR A 66 5.53 7.45 4.92
N ILE A 67 4.52 7.64 5.77
CA ILE A 67 3.22 7.04 5.52
C ILE A 67 2.55 7.81 4.38
N SER A 68 2.18 7.10 3.32
CA SER A 68 1.62 7.71 2.12
C SER A 68 0.32 8.47 2.40
N GLN A 69 0.08 9.52 1.61
CA GLN A 69 -1.18 10.24 1.58
C GLN A 69 -2.35 9.28 1.31
N PRO A 70 -3.47 9.39 2.04
CA PRO A 70 -4.64 8.51 1.83
C PRO A 70 -5.15 8.48 0.39
N TYR A 71 -5.17 9.62 -0.30
CA TYR A 71 -5.53 9.68 -1.71
C TYR A 71 -4.61 8.81 -2.58
N THR A 72 -3.30 8.89 -2.38
CA THR A 72 -2.33 8.07 -3.12
C THR A 72 -2.58 6.58 -2.89
N VAL A 73 -2.80 6.18 -1.62
CA VAL A 73 -3.15 4.79 -1.26
C VAL A 73 -4.42 4.33 -1.97
N ALA A 74 -5.49 5.14 -1.91
CA ALA A 74 -6.76 4.83 -2.56
C ALA A 74 -6.62 4.73 -4.08
N PHE A 75 -5.93 5.71 -4.70
CA PHE A 75 -5.77 5.81 -6.14
C PHE A 75 -5.00 4.62 -6.72
N GLN A 76 -3.83 4.31 -6.18
CA GLN A 76 -3.04 3.16 -6.67
C GLN A 76 -3.72 1.82 -6.38
N THR A 77 -4.47 1.69 -5.28
CA THR A 77 -5.23 0.47 -4.97
C THR A 77 -6.40 0.29 -5.94
N GLN A 78 -7.13 1.37 -6.25
CA GLN A 78 -8.19 1.37 -7.26
C GLN A 78 -7.67 0.96 -8.66
N LEU A 79 -6.49 1.50 -9.05
CA LEU A 79 -5.87 1.16 -10.35
C LEU A 79 -5.53 -0.32 -10.50
N LEU A 80 -5.25 -1.03 -9.39
CA LEU A 80 -4.99 -2.47 -9.43
C LEU A 80 -6.21 -3.30 -9.81
N GLY A 81 -7.44 -2.83 -9.52
CA GLY A 81 -8.67 -3.58 -9.79
C GLY A 81 -8.72 -4.92 -9.08
N LEU A 82 -8.53 -4.90 -7.76
CA LEU A 82 -8.35 -6.09 -6.91
C LEU A 82 -9.62 -6.93 -6.75
N ARG A 83 -9.42 -8.26 -6.66
CA ARG A 83 -10.45 -9.23 -6.30
C ARG A 83 -10.03 -10.02 -5.06
N PRO A 84 -10.97 -10.36 -4.16
CA PRO A 84 -10.65 -11.18 -2.99
C PRO A 84 -9.96 -12.49 -3.38
N GLY A 85 -8.95 -12.88 -2.59
CA GLY A 85 -8.16 -14.09 -2.82
C GLY A 85 -6.99 -13.95 -3.78
N GLU A 86 -6.89 -12.86 -4.55
CA GLU A 86 -5.72 -12.58 -5.41
C GLU A 86 -4.44 -12.46 -4.59
N LYS A 87 -3.33 -12.88 -5.20
CA LYS A 87 -1.99 -12.78 -4.63
C LYS A 87 -1.34 -11.47 -5.06
N VAL A 88 -1.09 -10.59 -4.12
CA VAL A 88 -0.53 -9.25 -4.36
C VAL A 88 0.87 -9.14 -3.79
N LEU A 89 1.82 -8.69 -4.60
CA LEU A 89 3.15 -8.29 -4.16
C LEU A 89 3.17 -6.78 -3.94
N GLU A 90 3.49 -6.35 -2.73
CA GLU A 90 3.71 -4.95 -2.36
C GLU A 90 5.21 -4.70 -2.16
N ILE A 91 5.73 -3.64 -2.77
CA ILE A 91 7.10 -3.17 -2.58
C ILE A 91 7.08 -1.86 -1.79
N GLY A 92 7.68 -1.88 -0.60
CA GLY A 92 7.70 -0.76 0.33
C GLY A 92 6.60 -0.85 1.39
N THR A 93 6.77 -1.77 2.36
CA THR A 93 5.80 -1.94 3.47
C THR A 93 5.65 -0.66 4.30
N GLY A 94 6.75 0.03 4.58
CA GLY A 94 6.77 1.26 5.37
C GLY A 94 6.10 1.10 6.73
N SER A 95 5.11 1.94 7.02
CA SER A 95 4.31 1.85 8.25
C SER A 95 3.37 0.63 8.29
N GLY A 96 3.08 0.01 7.14
CA GLY A 96 2.12 -1.08 6.98
C GLY A 96 0.67 -0.62 6.70
N TYR A 97 0.43 0.67 6.54
CA TYR A 97 -0.93 1.17 6.27
C TYR A 97 -1.50 0.66 4.95
N GLN A 98 -0.72 0.75 3.85
CA GLN A 98 -1.12 0.17 2.55
C GLN A 98 -1.34 -1.34 2.66
N THR A 99 -0.43 -2.05 3.33
CA THR A 99 -0.55 -3.50 3.59
C THR A 99 -1.87 -3.84 4.29
N ALA A 100 -2.25 -3.06 5.32
CA ALA A 100 -3.51 -3.27 6.05
C ALA A 100 -4.74 -3.01 5.17
N VAL A 101 -4.70 -1.98 4.30
CA VAL A 101 -5.77 -1.73 3.31
C VAL A 101 -5.92 -2.90 2.35
N LEU A 102 -4.81 -3.46 1.85
CA LEU A 102 -4.82 -4.64 0.99
C LEU A 102 -5.40 -5.87 1.73
N CYS A 103 -4.99 -6.10 2.98
CA CYS A 103 -5.55 -7.18 3.80
C CYS A 103 -7.07 -7.04 3.98
N GLN A 104 -7.56 -5.81 4.19
CA GLN A 104 -8.98 -5.53 4.36
C GLN A 104 -9.79 -5.83 3.07
N LEU A 105 -9.16 -5.73 1.90
CA LEU A 105 -9.76 -6.12 0.61
C LEU A 105 -9.79 -7.64 0.38
N GLY A 106 -9.28 -8.43 1.33
CA GLY A 106 -9.33 -9.89 1.28
C GLY A 106 -8.34 -10.53 0.31
N VAL A 107 -7.29 -9.82 -0.07
CA VAL A 107 -6.21 -10.36 -0.92
C VAL A 107 -5.11 -11.00 -0.08
N LYS A 108 -4.31 -11.88 -0.69
CA LYS A 108 -3.13 -12.51 -0.08
C LYS A 108 -1.93 -11.61 -0.28
N VAL A 109 -1.53 -10.88 0.74
CA VAL A 109 -0.48 -9.87 0.66
C VAL A 109 0.89 -10.46 0.95
N PHE A 110 1.84 -10.18 0.05
CA PHE A 110 3.27 -10.39 0.18
C PHE A 110 3.93 -9.02 0.10
N SER A 111 4.67 -8.60 1.13
CA SER A 111 5.21 -7.24 1.20
C SER A 111 6.70 -7.25 1.54
N ILE A 112 7.48 -6.40 0.87
CA ILE A 112 8.92 -6.27 1.07
C ILE A 112 9.25 -4.92 1.67
N GLU A 113 10.06 -4.92 2.73
CA GLU A 113 10.64 -3.72 3.35
C GLU A 113 12.17 -3.83 3.39
N ARG A 114 12.85 -2.81 2.88
CA ARG A 114 14.32 -2.77 2.85
C ARG A 114 14.93 -2.27 4.17
N HIS A 115 14.21 -1.44 4.92
CA HIS A 115 14.67 -0.91 6.20
C HIS A 115 14.34 -1.87 7.33
N ARG A 116 15.35 -2.55 7.86
CA ARG A 116 15.17 -3.54 8.92
C ARG A 116 14.40 -3.02 10.15
N PRO A 117 14.63 -1.80 10.65
CA PRO A 117 13.85 -1.27 11.78
C PRO A 117 12.35 -1.19 11.45
N LEU A 118 11.99 -0.62 10.29
CA LEU A 118 10.59 -0.56 9.83
C LEU A 118 9.99 -1.96 9.66
N TYR A 119 10.73 -2.88 9.04
CA TYR A 119 10.26 -4.26 8.88
C TYR A 119 9.87 -4.91 10.22
N LEU A 120 10.74 -4.79 11.25
CA LEU A 120 10.50 -5.42 12.56
C LEU A 120 9.30 -4.79 13.27
N GLU A 121 9.22 -3.47 13.27
CA GLU A 121 8.15 -2.72 13.91
C GLU A 121 6.80 -2.96 13.22
N THR A 122 6.77 -2.85 11.89
CA THR A 122 5.57 -3.01 11.09
C THR A 122 5.04 -4.45 11.16
N ARG A 123 5.92 -5.44 11.19
CA ARG A 123 5.51 -6.83 11.38
C ARG A 123 4.73 -7.00 12.69
N GLN A 124 5.25 -6.50 13.80
CA GLN A 124 4.57 -6.57 15.10
C GLN A 124 3.24 -5.79 15.10
N ARG A 125 3.21 -4.62 14.43
CA ARG A 125 2.00 -3.80 14.29
C ARG A 125 0.90 -4.55 13.54
N LEU A 126 1.22 -5.11 12.38
CA LEU A 126 0.27 -5.86 11.56
C LEU A 126 -0.21 -7.15 12.25
N GLU A 127 0.67 -7.86 12.96
CA GLU A 127 0.30 -9.02 13.77
C GLU A 127 -0.72 -8.64 14.87
N ARG A 128 -0.48 -7.54 15.60
CA ARG A 128 -1.42 -7.03 16.62
C ARG A 128 -2.77 -6.61 16.04
N LEU A 129 -2.80 -6.15 14.81
CA LEU A 129 -4.02 -5.74 14.10
C LEU A 129 -4.71 -6.93 13.41
N GLY A 130 -4.19 -8.15 13.52
CA GLY A 130 -4.75 -9.35 12.89
C GLY A 130 -4.62 -9.38 11.38
N CYS A 131 -3.76 -8.54 10.80
CA CYS A 131 -3.51 -8.49 9.37
C CYS A 131 -2.58 -9.64 8.96
N LYS A 132 -3.08 -10.56 8.14
CA LYS A 132 -2.34 -11.75 7.67
C LYS A 132 -1.58 -11.41 6.39
N ALA A 133 -0.42 -10.77 6.50
CA ALA A 133 0.47 -10.51 5.39
C ALA A 133 1.79 -11.29 5.56
N GLN A 134 2.37 -11.72 4.44
CA GLN A 134 3.70 -12.31 4.41
C GLN A 134 4.73 -11.20 4.19
N LEU A 135 5.47 -10.85 5.23
CA LEU A 135 6.47 -9.79 5.19
C LEU A 135 7.87 -10.37 4.98
N LEU A 136 8.66 -9.72 4.12
CA LEU A 136 10.07 -10.04 3.88
C LEU A 136 10.92 -8.78 4.08
N HIS A 137 12.03 -8.93 4.84
CA HIS A 137 13.09 -7.94 4.84
C HIS A 137 14.02 -8.17 3.66
N GLY A 138 14.11 -7.21 2.73
CA GLY A 138 14.92 -7.38 1.54
C GLY A 138 14.83 -6.24 0.54
N ASP A 139 15.49 -6.45 -0.59
CA ASP A 139 15.50 -5.53 -1.72
C ASP A 139 14.25 -5.74 -2.59
N GLY A 140 13.40 -4.70 -2.64
CA GLY A 140 12.18 -4.73 -3.42
C GLY A 140 12.38 -4.83 -4.94
N PHE A 141 13.51 -4.41 -5.46
CA PHE A 141 13.83 -4.55 -6.89
C PHE A 141 13.88 -6.01 -7.36
N LYS A 142 14.20 -6.94 -6.45
CA LYS A 142 14.26 -8.38 -6.73
C LYS A 142 12.90 -9.07 -6.64
N GLY A 143 11.91 -8.43 -6.04
CA GLY A 143 10.63 -9.06 -5.74
C GLY A 143 10.72 -10.25 -4.81
N MET A 144 9.78 -11.18 -4.96
CA MET A 144 9.71 -12.45 -4.21
C MET A 144 9.56 -13.65 -5.17
N PRO A 145 10.60 -14.04 -5.93
CA PRO A 145 10.49 -15.08 -6.94
C PRO A 145 10.03 -16.43 -6.38
N GLN A 146 10.36 -16.74 -5.11
CA GLN A 146 9.90 -17.95 -4.43
C GLN A 146 8.38 -18.03 -4.23
N PHE A 147 7.69 -16.93 -4.33
CA PHE A 147 6.23 -16.85 -4.22
C PHE A 147 5.55 -16.47 -5.54
N ALA A 148 6.31 -16.21 -6.60
CA ALA A 148 5.76 -15.92 -7.92
C ALA A 148 4.98 -17.12 -8.49
N PRO A 149 4.06 -16.89 -9.43
CA PRO A 149 3.65 -15.60 -9.98
C PRO A 149 2.59 -14.91 -9.11
N PHE A 150 2.51 -13.56 -9.23
CA PHE A 150 1.55 -12.71 -8.54
C PHE A 150 0.41 -12.28 -9.48
N ASP A 151 -0.80 -12.14 -8.93
CA ASP A 151 -1.94 -11.59 -9.67
C ASP A 151 -1.79 -10.08 -9.85
N LYS A 152 -1.27 -9.39 -8.86
CA LYS A 152 -1.01 -7.94 -8.91
C LYS A 152 0.33 -7.60 -8.27
N VAL A 153 0.96 -6.53 -8.75
CA VAL A 153 2.15 -5.95 -8.14
C VAL A 153 1.90 -4.47 -7.88
N LEU A 154 2.15 -4.03 -6.66
CA LEU A 154 2.04 -2.63 -6.23
C LEU A 154 3.39 -2.15 -5.70
N VAL A 155 3.93 -1.10 -6.30
CA VAL A 155 5.10 -0.40 -5.79
C VAL A 155 4.66 0.89 -5.13
N THR A 156 4.93 1.06 -3.85
CA THR A 156 4.47 2.19 -3.03
C THR A 156 5.55 3.27 -2.83
N CYS A 157 6.73 3.03 -3.33
CA CYS A 157 7.87 3.96 -3.28
C CYS A 157 8.28 4.38 -4.69
N GLY A 158 8.81 5.59 -4.84
CA GLY A 158 9.32 6.06 -6.13
C GLY A 158 10.43 5.16 -6.67
N ALA A 159 10.38 4.87 -7.96
CA ALA A 159 11.40 4.12 -8.65
C ALA A 159 11.89 4.91 -9.88
N PRO A 160 13.20 4.89 -10.19
CA PRO A 160 13.71 5.58 -11.38
C PRO A 160 13.20 4.90 -12.67
N GLU A 161 12.99 3.60 -12.63
CA GLU A 161 12.51 2.78 -13.74
C GLU A 161 11.66 1.61 -13.21
N VAL A 162 11.00 0.91 -14.13
CA VAL A 162 10.22 -0.29 -13.80
C VAL A 162 11.16 -1.48 -13.68
N PRO A 163 11.27 -2.14 -12.49
CA PRO A 163 12.14 -3.31 -12.34
C PRO A 163 11.66 -4.49 -13.15
N GLU A 164 12.48 -5.00 -14.06
CA GLU A 164 12.12 -6.15 -14.91
C GLU A 164 11.75 -7.40 -14.09
N ALA A 165 12.45 -7.63 -12.98
CA ALA A 165 12.16 -8.75 -12.09
C ALA A 165 10.71 -8.76 -11.59
N LEU A 166 10.09 -7.60 -11.37
CA LEU A 166 8.69 -7.49 -10.96
C LEU A 166 7.73 -7.84 -12.11
N LEU A 167 8.06 -7.40 -13.34
CA LEU A 167 7.30 -7.75 -14.54
C LEU A 167 7.35 -9.26 -14.82
N GLN A 168 8.50 -9.90 -14.62
CA GLN A 168 8.64 -11.35 -14.77
C GLN A 168 7.80 -12.13 -13.75
N GLN A 169 7.66 -11.62 -12.54
CA GLN A 169 6.88 -12.24 -11.46
C GLN A 169 5.36 -11.96 -11.56
N LEU A 170 4.93 -11.10 -12.48
CA LEU A 170 3.52 -10.81 -12.74
C LEU A 170 2.92 -11.88 -13.66
N LYS A 171 1.70 -12.34 -13.37
CA LYS A 171 0.94 -13.23 -14.26
C LYS A 171 0.57 -12.52 -15.57
N VAL A 172 0.48 -13.30 -16.63
CA VAL A 172 -0.12 -12.84 -17.91
C VAL A 172 -1.58 -12.48 -17.68
N GLY A 173 -2.03 -11.37 -18.25
CA GLY A 173 -3.38 -10.81 -18.08
C GLY A 173 -3.53 -9.90 -16.87
N GLU A 174 -2.47 -9.74 -16.05
CA GLU A 174 -2.51 -9.04 -14.78
C GLU A 174 -1.72 -7.71 -14.81
N ARG A 175 -1.81 -6.93 -13.71
CA ARG A 175 -1.39 -5.53 -13.66
C ARG A 175 -0.36 -5.26 -12.57
N LEU A 176 0.61 -4.42 -12.92
CA LEU A 176 1.55 -3.75 -12.01
C LEU A 176 1.24 -2.26 -11.96
N VAL A 177 1.22 -1.67 -10.77
CA VAL A 177 1.09 -0.22 -10.54
C VAL A 177 2.34 0.28 -9.82
N ILE A 178 2.96 1.34 -10.36
CA ILE A 178 4.24 1.85 -9.89
C ILE A 178 4.38 3.36 -10.15
N PRO A 179 4.82 4.18 -9.18
CA PRO A 179 5.25 5.54 -9.42
C PRO A 179 6.67 5.56 -9.99
N VAL A 180 6.84 6.07 -11.20
CA VAL A 180 8.13 6.18 -11.89
C VAL A 180 8.51 7.64 -12.08
N GLY A 181 9.74 7.99 -11.78
CA GLY A 181 10.30 9.31 -11.95
C GLY A 181 11.43 9.59 -10.99
N GLU A 182 12.22 10.63 -11.32
CA GLU A 182 13.31 11.12 -10.49
C GLU A 182 12.89 12.40 -9.76
N GLY A 183 13.26 12.51 -8.48
CA GLY A 183 13.02 13.70 -7.68
C GLY A 183 11.54 13.89 -7.28
N VAL A 184 11.02 15.10 -7.51
CA VAL A 184 9.70 15.53 -7.05
C VAL A 184 8.57 15.10 -7.99
N GLU A 185 8.86 14.97 -9.27
CA GLU A 185 7.88 14.60 -10.29
C GLU A 185 7.91 13.08 -10.54
N GLN A 186 6.82 12.42 -10.19
CA GLN A 186 6.61 11.00 -10.44
C GLN A 186 5.30 10.79 -11.17
N GLN A 187 5.32 9.92 -12.16
CA GLN A 187 4.15 9.50 -12.90
C GLN A 187 3.69 8.11 -12.42
N MET A 188 2.43 7.98 -12.05
CA MET A 188 1.84 6.68 -11.73
C MET A 188 1.60 5.91 -13.02
N LEU A 189 2.29 4.79 -13.18
CA LEU A 189 2.15 3.91 -14.34
C LEU A 189 1.32 2.68 -13.98
N CYS A 190 0.42 2.30 -14.89
CA CYS A 190 -0.24 1.01 -14.92
C CYS A 190 0.38 0.19 -16.05
N ILE A 191 0.86 -1.01 -15.75
CA ILE A 191 1.48 -1.89 -16.74
C ILE A 191 0.73 -3.20 -16.75
N ASP A 192 0.06 -3.48 -17.87
CA ASP A 192 -0.64 -4.74 -18.10
C ASP A 192 0.27 -5.71 -18.86
N LYS A 193 0.48 -6.89 -18.30
CA LYS A 193 1.22 -7.97 -18.96
C LYS A 193 0.28 -8.74 -19.88
N LYS A 194 0.36 -8.50 -21.19
CA LYS A 194 -0.53 -9.14 -22.19
C LYS A 194 -0.08 -10.54 -22.57
N GLU A 195 1.26 -10.71 -22.70
CA GLU A 195 1.91 -11.98 -22.99
C GLU A 195 3.19 -12.08 -22.13
N PRO A 196 3.89 -13.21 -22.10
CA PRO A 196 5.08 -13.39 -21.24
C PRO A 196 6.12 -12.27 -21.31
N GLN A 197 6.27 -11.63 -22.48
CA GLN A 197 7.22 -10.53 -22.71
C GLN A 197 6.57 -9.27 -23.32
N VAL A 198 5.24 -9.19 -23.35
CA VAL A 198 4.50 -8.05 -23.89
C VAL A 198 3.79 -7.28 -22.78
N PHE A 199 4.17 -6.02 -22.61
CA PHE A 199 3.67 -5.12 -21.57
C PHE A 199 3.07 -3.88 -22.22
N VAL A 200 1.87 -3.48 -21.78
CA VAL A 200 1.19 -2.26 -22.23
C VAL A 200 1.16 -1.28 -21.06
N ARG A 201 1.69 -0.08 -21.27
CA ARG A 201 1.65 1.03 -20.31
C ARG A 201 0.39 1.86 -20.54
N GLN A 202 -0.26 2.22 -19.46
CA GLN A 202 -1.41 3.13 -19.42
C GLN A 202 -1.11 4.27 -18.45
#